data_6def742215d3f342aec395f10905b03c
#
_entry.id   6def742215d3f342aec395f10905b03c
#
_cell.length_a   1.000
_cell.length_b   1.000
_cell.length_c   1.000
_cell.angle_alpha   90.00
_cell.angle_beta   90.00
_cell.angle_gamma   90.00
#
_symmetry.space_group_name_H-M   'P 1'
#
loop_
_entity.id
_entity.type
_entity.pdbx_description
1 polymer ?
#
loop_
_entity_poly.entity_id
_entity_poly.type
_entity_poly.pdbx_seq_one_letter_code
_entity_poly.pdbx_strand_id
1 'polypeptide(L)'
;PLFIVDGIMDAIHDLNDINSDDIASISVLKDASSTAIYGSRGANGVIIITTKKGSKSDGKVNISFKADFGLSQLPRSLDIMNAAEFVQYRNDFAYFGDDKSHANVNANTPLSGSVYADPLSYGAGTDWIRNITRNAFTQNYALSLTGGGEKGSFYSSLAYNDTDGIIDGSGQRRFSGRIKGDRQIFPWLKASYNGSYTWRHTDENKATIGGTSWWNGAQYLSPL
;
A
#
# COMPACT_ATOMS: atom_id res chain seq x y z
N PRO A 1 6.45 16.34 2.40
CA PRO A 1 5.83 17.26 3.34
C PRO A 1 6.23 16.98 4.77
N LEU A 2 6.15 17.99 5.63
CA LEU A 2 6.32 17.84 7.07
C LEU A 2 5.00 17.35 7.68
N PHE A 3 5.03 16.27 8.45
CA PHE A 3 3.86 15.78 9.17
C PHE A 3 3.86 16.30 10.62
N ILE A 4 2.72 16.84 11.04
CA ILE A 4 2.50 17.29 12.41
C ILE A 4 1.27 16.59 12.95
N VAL A 5 1.42 15.78 13.99
CA VAL A 5 0.31 15.07 14.64
C VAL A 5 0.11 15.62 16.04
N ASP A 6 -1.06 16.19 16.29
CA ASP A 6 -1.42 16.83 17.57
C ASP A 6 -0.39 17.85 18.05
N GLY A 7 0.26 18.59 17.13
CA GLY A 7 1.26 19.59 17.44
C GLY A 7 2.70 19.06 17.52
N ILE A 8 2.93 17.75 17.42
CA ILE A 8 4.26 17.14 17.43
C ILE A 8 4.75 17.01 15.98
N MET A 9 5.89 17.65 15.67
CA MET A 9 6.52 17.58 14.36
C MET A 9 7.21 16.23 14.18
N ASP A 10 7.14 15.69 12.95
CA ASP A 10 7.73 14.39 12.55
C ASP A 10 7.30 13.22 13.44
N ALA A 11 6.11 13.30 14.01
CA ALA A 11 5.55 12.20 14.79
C ALA A 11 5.27 10.94 13.95
N ILE A 12 5.15 11.10 12.65
CA ILE A 12 5.00 10.03 11.65
C ILE A 12 5.83 10.37 10.41
N HIS A 13 6.26 9.36 9.67
CA HIS A 13 6.98 9.51 8.40
C HIS A 13 6.07 9.34 7.18
N ASP A 14 4.98 8.62 7.35
CA ASP A 14 3.99 8.30 6.33
C ASP A 14 2.58 8.33 6.94
N LEU A 15 1.58 8.65 6.11
CA LEU A 15 0.16 8.56 6.50
C LEU A 15 -0.26 7.14 6.89
N ASN A 16 0.43 6.14 6.40
CA ASN A 16 0.21 4.74 6.80
C ASN A 16 0.66 4.43 8.23
N ASP A 17 1.38 5.32 8.90
CA ASP A 17 1.81 5.13 10.29
C ASP A 17 0.69 5.45 11.29
N ILE A 18 -0.38 6.10 10.85
CA ILE A 18 -1.53 6.42 11.68
C ILE A 18 -2.79 5.69 11.19
N ASN A 19 -3.60 5.23 12.13
CA ASN A 19 -4.89 4.66 11.77
C ASN A 19 -5.86 5.77 11.33
N SER A 20 -6.49 5.63 10.16
CA SER A 20 -7.47 6.58 9.64
C SER A 20 -8.66 6.79 10.59
N ASP A 21 -9.07 5.75 11.31
CA ASP A 21 -10.17 5.82 12.27
C ASP A 21 -9.84 6.67 13.51
N ASP A 22 -8.55 6.96 13.79
CA ASP A 22 -8.11 7.85 14.86
C ASP A 22 -8.06 9.31 14.44
N ILE A 23 -8.20 9.61 13.16
CA ILE A 23 -8.09 10.98 12.64
C ILE A 23 -9.42 11.71 12.83
N ALA A 24 -9.35 12.91 13.41
CA ALA A 24 -10.48 13.83 13.50
C ALA A 24 -10.48 14.83 12.34
N SER A 25 -9.30 15.36 11.96
CA SER A 25 -9.17 16.29 10.83
C SER A 25 -7.75 16.27 10.27
N ILE A 26 -7.65 16.60 8.98
CA ILE A 26 -6.40 16.81 8.27
C ILE A 26 -6.45 18.20 7.64
N SER A 27 -5.40 18.99 7.86
CA SER A 27 -5.22 20.29 7.21
C SER A 27 -3.90 20.30 6.45
N VAL A 28 -3.93 20.76 5.20
CA VAL A 28 -2.74 20.82 4.35
C VAL A 28 -2.39 22.28 4.10
N LEU A 29 -1.20 22.68 4.53
CA LEU A 29 -0.65 24.00 4.32
C LEU A 29 0.32 23.95 3.13
N LYS A 30 0.03 24.73 2.09
CA LYS A 30 0.84 24.79 0.87
C LYS A 30 1.42 26.17 0.63
N ASP A 31 0.86 27.20 1.25
CA ASP A 31 1.25 28.58 1.05
C ASP A 31 2.49 28.93 1.87
N ALA A 32 3.38 29.73 1.29
CA ALA A 32 4.62 30.14 1.94
C ALA A 32 4.36 30.88 3.28
N SER A 33 3.29 31.67 3.36
CA SER A 33 2.91 32.40 4.58
C SER A 33 2.48 31.47 5.71
N SER A 34 1.71 30.43 5.40
CA SER A 34 1.21 29.46 6.38
C SER A 34 2.29 28.45 6.81
N THR A 35 3.27 28.18 5.96
CA THR A 35 4.38 27.25 6.26
C THR A 35 5.60 27.93 6.89
N ALA A 36 5.67 29.25 6.85
CA ALA A 36 6.82 30.03 7.36
C ALA A 36 7.17 29.76 8.83
N ILE A 37 6.17 29.46 9.67
CA ILE A 37 6.37 29.15 11.09
C ILE A 37 7.12 27.82 11.33
N TYR A 38 7.18 26.98 10.30
CA TYR A 38 7.87 25.68 10.35
C TYR A 38 9.27 25.71 9.71
N GLY A 39 9.69 26.90 9.24
CA GLY A 39 11.02 27.15 8.66
C GLY A 39 11.27 26.29 7.41
N SER A 40 12.54 25.94 7.18
CA SER A 40 12.97 25.14 6.02
C SER A 40 12.31 23.78 5.92
N ARG A 41 11.88 23.19 7.03
CA ARG A 41 11.19 21.89 7.07
C ARG A 41 9.79 21.95 6.44
N GLY A 42 9.16 23.13 6.44
CA GLY A 42 7.87 23.38 5.81
C GLY A 42 7.92 23.68 4.32
N ALA A 43 9.11 23.78 3.70
CA ALA A 43 9.27 24.18 2.30
C ALA A 43 8.50 23.31 1.29
N ASN A 44 8.34 22.03 1.57
CA ASN A 44 7.59 21.07 0.74
C ASN A 44 6.11 20.90 1.18
N GLY A 45 5.59 21.89 1.92
CA GLY A 45 4.25 21.84 2.52
C GLY A 45 4.21 21.13 3.88
N VAL A 46 3.15 21.41 4.63
CA VAL A 46 2.91 20.86 5.97
C VAL A 46 1.55 20.20 6.01
N ILE A 47 1.49 18.98 6.55
CA ILE A 47 0.27 18.23 6.78
C ILE A 47 0.05 18.17 8.30
N ILE A 48 -1.01 18.83 8.76
CA ILE A 48 -1.39 18.84 10.17
C ILE A 48 -2.52 17.85 10.36
N ILE A 49 -2.29 16.88 11.22
CA ILE A 49 -3.24 15.84 11.58
C ILE A 49 -3.67 16.07 13.03
N THR A 50 -4.97 16.24 13.23
CA THR A 50 -5.56 16.27 14.56
C THR A 50 -6.23 14.94 14.81
N THR A 51 -5.87 14.29 15.92
CA THR A 51 -6.47 13.00 16.26
C THR A 51 -7.72 13.17 17.13
N LYS A 52 -8.57 12.17 17.12
CA LYS A 52 -9.76 12.11 17.96
C LYS A 52 -9.37 12.28 19.43
N LYS A 53 -10.24 12.92 20.18
CA LYS A 53 -10.11 13.15 21.62
C LYS A 53 -11.36 12.70 22.35
N GLY A 54 -11.25 12.54 23.64
CA GLY A 54 -12.39 12.24 24.49
C GLY A 54 -13.47 13.31 24.40
N SER A 55 -14.71 12.91 24.54
CA SER A 55 -15.85 13.80 24.60
C SER A 55 -16.43 13.84 26.02
N LYS A 56 -17.00 14.98 26.41
CA LYS A 56 -17.77 15.07 27.65
C LYS A 56 -19.09 14.31 27.46
N SER A 57 -19.26 13.20 28.16
CA SER A 57 -20.38 12.27 28.00
C SER A 57 -21.04 11.91 29.34
N ASP A 58 -21.08 12.87 30.28
CA ASP A 58 -21.69 12.70 31.62
C ASP A 58 -21.24 11.41 32.33
N GLY A 59 -19.94 11.08 32.20
CA GLY A 59 -19.35 9.88 32.81
C GLY A 59 -19.63 8.58 32.04
N LYS A 60 -20.38 8.60 30.94
CA LYS A 60 -20.64 7.43 30.12
C LYS A 60 -19.45 7.13 29.21
N VAL A 61 -19.20 5.86 28.99
CA VAL A 61 -18.18 5.38 28.05
C VAL A 61 -18.89 4.90 26.78
N ASN A 62 -18.54 5.49 25.64
CA ASN A 62 -18.97 5.04 24.33
C ASN A 62 -17.93 4.07 23.78
N ILE A 63 -18.39 2.88 23.42
CA ILE A 63 -17.58 1.84 22.79
C ILE A 63 -18.00 1.76 21.32
N SER A 64 -17.05 1.85 20.41
CA SER A 64 -17.27 1.66 18.98
C SER A 64 -16.37 0.56 18.47
N PHE A 65 -16.96 -0.42 17.82
CA PHE A 65 -16.24 -1.46 17.09
C PHE A 65 -16.60 -1.38 15.61
N LYS A 66 -15.58 -1.41 14.76
CA LYS A 66 -15.70 -1.36 13.31
C LYS A 66 -14.92 -2.52 12.73
N ALA A 67 -15.51 -3.21 11.76
CA ALA A 67 -14.84 -4.24 10.97
C ALA A 67 -15.16 -4.00 9.50
N ASP A 68 -14.12 -3.86 8.68
CA ASP A 68 -14.22 -3.68 7.24
C ASP A 68 -13.51 -4.83 6.53
N PHE A 69 -14.14 -5.35 5.50
CA PHE A 69 -13.57 -6.40 4.65
C PHE A 69 -13.58 -5.93 3.20
N GLY A 70 -12.48 -6.18 2.52
CA GLY A 70 -12.32 -5.83 1.11
C GLY A 70 -11.76 -7.00 0.31
N LEU A 71 -12.17 -7.09 -0.95
CA LEU A 71 -11.60 -8.01 -1.93
C LEU A 71 -11.08 -7.18 -3.11
N SER A 72 -9.78 -7.25 -3.36
CA SER A 72 -9.14 -6.60 -4.49
C SER A 72 -8.77 -7.65 -5.53
N GLN A 73 -9.09 -7.36 -6.79
CA GLN A 73 -8.80 -8.23 -7.91
C GLN A 73 -8.14 -7.41 -9.00
N LEU A 74 -7.32 -8.05 -9.83
CA LEU A 74 -6.83 -7.42 -11.05
C LEU A 74 -8.02 -7.27 -12.02
N PRO A 75 -8.51 -6.05 -12.30
CA PRO A 75 -9.74 -5.87 -13.07
C PRO A 75 -9.54 -6.24 -14.55
N ARG A 76 -8.33 -6.07 -15.07
CA ARG A 76 -7.95 -6.39 -16.45
C ARG A 76 -6.45 -6.59 -16.52
N SER A 77 -6.00 -7.69 -17.10
CA SER A 77 -4.61 -7.89 -17.48
C SER A 77 -4.33 -7.20 -18.82
N LEU A 78 -3.07 -6.94 -19.11
CA LEU A 78 -2.64 -6.64 -20.46
C LEU A 78 -2.97 -7.85 -21.35
N ASP A 79 -3.42 -7.57 -22.54
CA ASP A 79 -3.58 -8.59 -23.59
C ASP A 79 -2.18 -8.89 -24.14
N ILE A 80 -1.58 -9.95 -23.64
CA ILE A 80 -0.26 -10.42 -24.05
C ILE A 80 -0.43 -11.64 -24.98
N MET A 81 0.54 -11.81 -25.86
CA MET A 81 0.53 -12.94 -26.79
C MET A 81 0.48 -14.27 -26.03
N ASN A 82 -0.37 -15.16 -26.45
CA ASN A 82 -0.34 -16.56 -26.05
C ASN A 82 0.83 -17.29 -26.76
N ALA A 83 1.08 -18.57 -26.42
CA ALA A 83 2.23 -19.29 -26.96
C ALA A 83 2.15 -19.44 -28.50
N ALA A 84 0.99 -19.70 -29.05
CA ALA A 84 0.80 -19.82 -30.50
C ALA A 84 1.07 -18.47 -31.20
N GLU A 85 0.51 -17.39 -30.70
CA GLU A 85 0.74 -16.03 -31.22
C GLU A 85 2.20 -15.58 -31.08
N PHE A 86 2.85 -15.90 -29.95
CA PHE A 86 4.26 -15.62 -29.76
C PHE A 86 5.13 -16.37 -30.77
N VAL A 87 4.85 -17.66 -30.98
CA VAL A 87 5.57 -18.47 -31.97
C VAL A 87 5.34 -17.92 -33.37
N GLN A 88 4.10 -17.55 -33.73
CA GLN A 88 3.80 -16.92 -35.01
C GLN A 88 4.58 -15.62 -35.20
N TYR A 89 4.53 -14.72 -34.19
CA TYR A 89 5.30 -13.48 -34.21
C TYR A 89 6.80 -13.72 -34.40
N ARG A 90 7.37 -14.70 -33.70
CA ARG A 90 8.80 -15.06 -33.83
C ARG A 90 9.13 -15.59 -35.23
N ASN A 91 8.23 -16.38 -35.81
CA ASN A 91 8.37 -16.88 -37.15
C ASN A 91 8.32 -15.76 -38.21
N ASP A 92 7.35 -14.84 -38.05
CA ASP A 92 7.21 -13.70 -38.95
C ASP A 92 8.41 -12.75 -38.83
N PHE A 93 8.88 -12.52 -37.61
CA PHE A 93 10.08 -11.69 -37.37
C PHE A 93 11.33 -12.31 -37.99
N ALA A 94 11.51 -13.63 -37.90
CA ALA A 94 12.63 -14.33 -38.53
C ALA A 94 12.54 -14.33 -40.05
N TYR A 95 11.34 -14.34 -40.61
CA TYR A 95 11.11 -14.36 -42.07
C TYR A 95 11.25 -12.95 -42.69
N PHE A 96 10.69 -11.92 -42.07
CA PHE A 96 10.63 -10.54 -42.59
C PHE A 96 11.71 -9.64 -42.03
N GLY A 97 12.40 -10.01 -40.97
CA GLY A 97 13.43 -9.19 -40.35
C GLY A 97 14.68 -9.10 -41.19
N ASP A 98 15.09 -7.88 -41.55
CA ASP A 98 16.31 -7.61 -42.33
C ASP A 98 17.61 -7.87 -41.53
N ASP A 99 17.51 -7.96 -40.21
CA ASP A 99 18.63 -8.12 -39.30
C ASP A 99 18.82 -9.57 -38.88
N LYS A 100 19.59 -10.28 -39.70
CA LYS A 100 20.04 -11.66 -39.41
C LYS A 100 20.86 -11.78 -38.12
N SER A 101 21.27 -10.65 -37.49
CA SER A 101 22.02 -10.65 -36.23
C SER A 101 21.09 -10.98 -35.03
N HIS A 102 19.80 -10.73 -35.14
CA HIS A 102 18.82 -11.07 -34.11
C HIS A 102 18.31 -12.53 -34.19
N ALA A 103 18.67 -13.26 -35.23
CA ALA A 103 18.40 -14.70 -35.32
C ALA A 103 19.16 -15.52 -34.23
N ASN A 104 20.02 -14.87 -33.46
CA ASN A 104 20.82 -15.47 -32.38
C ASN A 104 20.19 -15.31 -30.98
N VAL A 105 18.92 -15.07 -30.89
CA VAL A 105 18.26 -14.86 -29.60
C VAL A 105 17.82 -16.20 -29.03
N ASN A 106 18.70 -16.81 -28.29
CA ASN A 106 18.61 -17.97 -27.41
C ASN A 106 19.14 -19.29 -28.00
N ALA A 107 19.93 -19.96 -27.16
CA ALA A 107 20.54 -21.26 -27.41
C ALA A 107 19.55 -22.41 -27.72
N ASN A 108 18.25 -22.18 -27.60
CA ASN A 108 17.20 -23.13 -27.91
C ASN A 108 16.42 -22.80 -29.19
N THR A 109 16.82 -21.73 -29.91
CA THR A 109 16.23 -21.47 -31.24
C THR A 109 17.07 -22.18 -32.24
N PRO A 110 16.53 -23.11 -33.04
CA PRO A 110 17.29 -23.75 -34.10
C PRO A 110 17.84 -22.66 -35.01
N LEU A 111 19.15 -22.59 -35.10
CA LEU A 111 19.88 -21.72 -36.03
C LEU A 111 19.50 -22.09 -37.45
N SER A 112 19.40 -21.12 -38.32
CA SER A 112 19.12 -21.24 -39.74
C SER A 112 17.63 -21.46 -40.09
N GLY A 113 16.82 -20.36 -39.98
CA GLY A 113 15.54 -20.35 -40.68
C GLY A 113 14.49 -21.38 -40.23
N SER A 114 14.81 -22.11 -39.19
CA SER A 114 13.84 -23.01 -38.60
C SER A 114 12.99 -22.23 -37.63
N VAL A 115 11.99 -21.83 -38.16
CA VAL A 115 10.70 -21.50 -37.72
C VAL A 115 10.24 -22.58 -36.76
N TYR A 116 9.71 -22.19 -35.63
CA TYR A 116 9.01 -23.14 -34.78
C TYR A 116 8.00 -23.93 -35.64
N ALA A 117 8.01 -25.25 -35.50
CA ALA A 117 7.02 -26.06 -36.18
C ALA A 117 5.63 -25.64 -35.72
N ASP A 118 4.65 -25.77 -36.57
CA ASP A 118 3.23 -25.50 -36.40
C ASP A 118 2.89 -24.68 -35.11
N PRO A 119 2.69 -23.33 -35.21
CA PRO A 119 2.40 -22.49 -34.05
C PRO A 119 1.21 -22.98 -33.22
N LEU A 120 0.20 -23.58 -33.84
CA LEU A 120 -0.99 -24.05 -33.15
C LEU A 120 -0.72 -25.22 -32.20
N SER A 121 0.37 -25.97 -32.41
CA SER A 121 0.74 -27.07 -31.53
C SER A 121 1.15 -26.62 -30.10
N TYR A 122 1.50 -25.34 -29.93
CA TYR A 122 1.92 -24.79 -28.63
C TYR A 122 0.73 -24.36 -27.73
N GLY A 123 -0.47 -24.24 -28.29
CA GLY A 123 -1.67 -23.89 -27.54
C GLY A 123 -1.62 -22.52 -26.91
N ALA A 124 -2.23 -22.39 -25.73
CA ALA A 124 -2.29 -21.12 -25.01
C ALA A 124 -0.98 -20.76 -24.26
N GLY A 125 -0.19 -21.78 -23.91
CA GLY A 125 1.03 -21.58 -23.11
C GLY A 125 0.76 -21.10 -21.68
N THR A 126 1.71 -20.38 -21.10
CA THR A 126 1.69 -19.92 -19.71
C THR A 126 1.29 -18.45 -19.63
N ASP A 127 0.19 -18.17 -18.93
CA ASP A 127 -0.18 -16.80 -18.54
C ASP A 127 0.59 -16.41 -17.26
N TRP A 128 1.74 -15.81 -17.46
CA TRP A 128 2.62 -15.40 -16.36
C TRP A 128 1.99 -14.35 -15.45
N ILE A 129 1.18 -13.43 -16.00
CA ILE A 129 0.52 -12.38 -15.19
C ILE A 129 -0.46 -13.04 -14.24
N ARG A 130 -1.24 -13.99 -14.70
CA ARG A 130 -2.19 -14.73 -13.87
C ARG A 130 -1.50 -15.58 -12.81
N ASN A 131 -0.34 -16.13 -13.13
CA ASN A 131 0.42 -16.97 -12.19
C ASN A 131 1.03 -16.17 -11.04
N ILE A 132 1.34 -14.89 -11.24
CA ILE A 132 1.93 -14.03 -10.19
C ILE A 132 0.88 -13.19 -9.47
N THR A 133 -0.37 -13.23 -9.88
CA THR A 133 -1.45 -12.43 -9.27
C THR A 133 -2.46 -13.32 -8.57
N ARG A 134 -3.05 -12.77 -7.52
CA ARG A 134 -4.10 -13.39 -6.73
C ARG A 134 -5.22 -12.41 -6.41
N ASN A 135 -6.35 -12.96 -5.99
CA ASN A 135 -7.36 -12.15 -5.31
C ASN A 135 -6.82 -11.79 -3.93
N ALA A 136 -6.73 -10.49 -3.65
CA ALA A 136 -6.16 -9.96 -2.44
C ALA A 136 -7.26 -9.62 -1.43
N PHE A 137 -7.14 -10.12 -0.22
CA PHE A 137 -8.09 -9.89 0.85
C PHE A 137 -7.58 -8.81 1.79
N THR A 138 -8.48 -7.91 2.19
CA THR A 138 -8.19 -6.87 3.17
C THR A 138 -9.17 -7.01 4.34
N GLN A 139 -8.64 -6.93 5.54
CA GLN A 139 -9.43 -6.94 6.76
C GLN A 139 -8.93 -5.86 7.72
N ASN A 140 -9.85 -5.06 8.23
CA ASN A 140 -9.58 -4.00 9.19
C ASN A 140 -10.49 -4.18 10.39
N TYR A 141 -9.92 -4.11 11.56
CA TYR A 141 -10.64 -4.12 12.82
C TYR A 141 -10.23 -2.90 13.63
N ALA A 142 -11.18 -2.13 14.10
CA ALA A 142 -10.93 -0.97 14.95
C ALA A 142 -11.88 -0.98 16.14
N LEU A 143 -11.33 -0.89 17.34
CA LEU A 143 -12.03 -0.74 18.59
C LEU A 143 -11.67 0.61 19.18
N SER A 144 -12.65 1.44 19.51
CA SER A 144 -12.39 2.70 20.20
C SER A 144 -13.30 2.89 21.40
N LEU A 145 -12.72 3.51 22.42
CA LEU A 145 -13.35 3.86 23.68
C LEU A 145 -13.25 5.36 23.86
N THR A 146 -14.38 6.02 24.04
CA THR A 146 -14.43 7.47 24.26
C THR A 146 -15.28 7.76 25.47
N GLY A 147 -14.78 8.56 26.37
CA GLY A 147 -15.52 8.93 27.57
C GLY A 147 -15.04 10.23 28.16
N GLY A 148 -15.79 10.73 29.12
CA GLY A 148 -15.42 11.92 29.85
C GLY A 148 -16.53 12.46 30.72
N GLY A 149 -16.20 13.40 31.58
CA GLY A 149 -17.09 14.10 32.47
C GLY A 149 -16.64 15.56 32.64
N GLU A 150 -17.09 16.20 33.70
CA GLU A 150 -16.76 17.61 33.96
C GLU A 150 -15.25 17.85 34.14
N LYS A 151 -14.54 16.88 34.74
CA LYS A 151 -13.13 17.04 35.14
C LYS A 151 -12.13 16.49 34.14
N GLY A 152 -12.57 15.89 33.03
CA GLY A 152 -11.64 15.37 32.03
C GLY A 152 -12.28 14.43 31.04
N SER A 153 -11.51 14.10 30.00
CA SER A 153 -11.95 13.21 28.94
C SER A 153 -10.84 12.26 28.53
N PHE A 154 -11.20 11.12 27.94
CA PHE A 154 -10.26 10.17 27.42
C PHE A 154 -10.73 9.57 26.09
N TYR A 155 -9.76 9.20 25.28
CA TYR A 155 -9.91 8.43 24.06
C TYR A 155 -8.88 7.31 24.07
N SER A 156 -9.29 6.10 23.73
CA SER A 156 -8.39 4.96 23.55
C SER A 156 -8.82 4.20 22.31
N SER A 157 -7.88 3.75 21.50
CA SER A 157 -8.17 2.93 20.33
C SER A 157 -7.15 1.82 20.17
N LEU A 158 -7.62 0.72 19.59
CA LEU A 158 -6.82 -0.40 19.12
C LEU A 158 -7.29 -0.72 17.71
N ALA A 159 -6.37 -0.90 16.77
CA ALA A 159 -6.71 -1.29 15.42
C ALA A 159 -5.72 -2.33 14.89
N TYR A 160 -6.26 -3.25 14.12
CA TYR A 160 -5.52 -4.24 13.34
C TYR A 160 -5.94 -4.13 11.88
N ASN A 161 -4.96 -4.01 11.01
CA ASN A 161 -5.12 -3.99 9.57
C ASN A 161 -4.26 -5.09 8.97
N ASP A 162 -4.86 -5.90 8.13
CA ASP A 162 -4.19 -6.93 7.35
C ASP A 162 -4.64 -6.80 5.90
N THR A 163 -3.71 -6.50 5.01
CA THR A 163 -3.96 -6.24 3.60
C THR A 163 -3.04 -7.10 2.77
N ASP A 164 -3.60 -8.06 2.08
CA ASP A 164 -2.89 -8.79 1.03
C ASP A 164 -2.66 -7.90 -0.18
N GLY A 165 -1.54 -8.11 -0.87
CA GLY A 165 -1.30 -7.51 -2.18
C GLY A 165 -1.82 -8.39 -3.31
N ILE A 166 -2.16 -7.78 -4.45
CA ILE A 166 -2.59 -8.48 -5.67
C ILE A 166 -1.45 -9.33 -6.24
N ILE A 167 -0.20 -8.90 -6.06
CA ILE A 167 0.97 -9.70 -6.43
C ILE A 167 1.23 -10.70 -5.30
N ASP A 168 1.36 -11.98 -5.66
CA ASP A 168 1.61 -13.03 -4.67
C ASP A 168 2.88 -12.78 -3.86
N GLY A 169 2.84 -13.07 -2.56
CA GLY A 169 3.93 -12.78 -1.62
C GLY A 169 4.07 -11.31 -1.23
N SER A 170 3.14 -10.42 -1.62
CA SER A 170 3.09 -9.05 -1.12
C SER A 170 1.95 -8.84 -0.14
N GLY A 171 2.15 -7.96 0.84
CA GLY A 171 1.13 -7.66 1.84
C GLY A 171 1.61 -6.72 2.92
N GLN A 172 0.71 -6.28 3.77
CA GLN A 172 1.02 -5.43 4.90
C GLN A 172 0.14 -5.78 6.10
N ARG A 173 0.77 -5.95 7.24
CA ARG A 173 0.08 -6.09 8.53
C ARG A 173 0.45 -4.92 9.41
N ARG A 174 -0.55 -4.32 10.04
CA ARG A 174 -0.35 -3.19 10.94
C ARG A 174 -1.20 -3.37 12.20
N PHE A 175 -0.55 -3.23 13.33
CA PHE A 175 -1.20 -3.10 14.62
C PHE A 175 -0.95 -1.70 15.16
N SER A 176 -1.98 -1.01 15.60
CA SER A 176 -1.85 0.32 16.19
C SER A 176 -2.68 0.47 17.45
N GLY A 177 -2.15 1.20 18.41
CA GLY A 177 -2.82 1.56 19.64
C GLY A 177 -2.60 3.03 19.97
N ARG A 178 -3.61 3.68 20.49
CA ARG A 178 -3.58 5.09 20.89
C ARG A 178 -4.30 5.29 22.21
N ILE A 179 -3.72 6.15 23.04
CA ILE A 179 -4.34 6.65 24.25
C ILE A 179 -4.17 8.17 24.31
N LYS A 180 -5.24 8.87 24.58
CA LYS A 180 -5.21 10.33 24.69
C LYS A 180 -6.23 10.77 25.75
N GLY A 181 -5.85 11.70 26.59
CA GLY A 181 -6.80 12.21 27.55
C GLY A 181 -6.29 13.44 28.27
N ASP A 182 -7.21 14.03 29.00
CA ASP A 182 -6.94 15.17 29.84
C ASP A 182 -7.74 15.07 31.14
N ARG A 183 -7.18 15.60 32.21
CA ARG A 183 -7.84 15.66 33.52
C ARG A 183 -7.46 16.92 34.26
N GLN A 184 -8.45 17.58 34.79
CA GLN A 184 -8.30 18.66 35.79
C GLN A 184 -8.02 18.02 37.16
N ILE A 185 -6.79 18.15 37.64
CA ILE A 185 -6.38 17.59 38.93
C ILE A 185 -6.74 18.57 40.04
N PHE A 186 -6.34 19.82 39.85
CA PHE A 186 -6.69 20.94 40.72
C PHE A 186 -7.25 22.09 39.86
N PRO A 187 -7.93 23.10 40.46
CA PRO A 187 -8.44 24.25 39.70
C PRO A 187 -7.37 24.94 38.86
N TRP A 188 -6.12 24.90 39.30
CA TRP A 188 -4.98 25.51 38.65
C TRP A 188 -4.10 24.54 37.88
N LEU A 189 -4.35 23.18 37.96
CA LEU A 189 -3.50 22.17 37.32
C LEU A 189 -4.34 21.24 36.44
N LYS A 190 -4.04 21.26 35.12
CA LYS A 190 -4.57 20.32 34.16
C LYS A 190 -3.43 19.42 33.67
N ALA A 191 -3.63 18.11 33.73
CA ALA A 191 -2.73 17.13 33.11
C ALA A 191 -3.33 16.61 31.80
N SER A 192 -2.48 16.46 30.77
CA SER A 192 -2.85 15.88 29.49
C SER A 192 -1.83 14.82 29.10
N TYR A 193 -2.28 13.75 28.49
CA TYR A 193 -1.43 12.70 27.95
C TYR A 193 -1.85 12.33 26.54
N ASN A 194 -0.87 11.99 25.71
CA ASN A 194 -1.06 11.52 24.35
C ASN A 194 0.05 10.51 24.05
N GLY A 195 -0.32 9.28 23.78
CA GLY A 195 0.59 8.20 23.42
C GLY A 195 0.02 7.40 22.26
N SER A 196 0.89 6.99 21.35
CA SER A 196 0.54 6.10 20.26
C SER A 196 1.67 5.11 20.01
N TYR A 197 1.29 3.92 19.63
CA TYR A 197 2.20 2.87 19.19
C TYR A 197 1.69 2.28 17.89
N THR A 198 2.58 2.12 16.92
CA THR A 198 2.26 1.47 15.65
C THR A 198 3.38 0.48 15.34
N TRP A 199 2.98 -0.76 15.11
CA TRP A 199 3.83 -1.80 14.56
C TRP A 199 3.33 -2.12 13.16
N ARG A 200 4.25 -2.16 12.19
CA ARG A 200 3.96 -2.45 10.79
C ARG A 200 4.95 -3.46 10.27
N HIS A 201 4.44 -4.47 9.61
CA HIS A 201 5.22 -5.42 8.83
C HIS A 201 4.72 -5.37 7.38
N THR A 202 5.65 -5.20 6.46
CA THR A 202 5.35 -5.16 5.03
C THR A 202 6.13 -6.28 4.36
N ASP A 203 5.40 -7.18 3.74
CA ASP A 203 5.95 -8.20 2.86
C ASP A 203 6.07 -7.59 1.47
N GLU A 204 7.29 -7.30 1.05
CA GLU A 204 7.60 -6.85 -0.30
C GLU A 204 8.10 -8.04 -1.09
N ASN A 205 7.45 -8.34 -2.19
CA ASN A 205 7.99 -9.31 -3.12
C ASN A 205 9.20 -8.69 -3.83
N LYS A 206 10.40 -8.92 -3.27
CA LYS A 206 11.69 -8.42 -3.79
C LYS A 206 12.30 -9.32 -4.84
N ALA A 207 11.66 -10.43 -5.17
CA ALA A 207 12.18 -11.33 -6.17
C ALA A 207 12.21 -10.63 -7.53
N THR A 208 13.32 -10.76 -8.20
CA THR A 208 13.56 -10.23 -9.55
C THR A 208 13.79 -11.38 -10.51
N ILE A 209 13.21 -11.30 -11.70
CA ILE A 209 13.49 -12.21 -12.79
C ILE A 209 14.31 -11.44 -13.81
N GLY A 210 15.55 -11.90 -14.06
CA GLY A 210 16.44 -11.25 -15.02
C GLY A 210 16.80 -9.80 -14.69
N GLY A 211 16.81 -9.41 -13.40
CA GLY A 211 17.11 -8.04 -12.96
C GLY A 211 15.91 -7.08 -12.99
N THR A 212 14.73 -7.55 -13.36
CA THR A 212 13.49 -6.77 -13.39
C THR A 212 12.53 -7.19 -12.27
N SER A 213 11.59 -6.32 -11.91
CA SER A 213 10.52 -6.68 -10.96
C SER A 213 9.67 -7.84 -11.50
N TRP A 214 9.05 -8.61 -10.62
CA TRP A 214 8.15 -9.71 -11.01
C TRP A 214 7.10 -9.28 -12.02
N TRP A 215 6.51 -8.11 -11.83
CA TRP A 215 5.51 -7.58 -12.74
C TRP A 215 6.05 -7.35 -14.14
N ASN A 216 7.19 -6.67 -14.24
CA ASN A 216 7.84 -6.46 -15.53
C ASN A 216 8.33 -7.78 -16.14
N GLY A 217 8.91 -8.66 -15.30
CA GLY A 217 9.35 -9.98 -15.75
C GLY A 217 8.21 -10.78 -16.39
N ALA A 218 7.03 -10.81 -15.75
CA ALA A 218 5.87 -11.55 -16.25
C ALA A 218 5.32 -11.02 -17.59
N GLN A 219 5.56 -9.75 -17.90
CA GLN A 219 5.15 -9.15 -19.19
C GLN A 219 6.10 -9.50 -20.33
N TYR A 220 7.36 -9.78 -20.03
CA TYR A 220 8.40 -10.03 -21.04
C TYR A 220 8.82 -11.49 -21.15
N LEU A 221 8.38 -12.35 -20.23
CA LEU A 221 8.65 -13.78 -20.33
C LEU A 221 7.90 -14.40 -21.51
N SER A 222 8.61 -15.30 -22.20
CA SER A 222 7.97 -16.12 -23.22
C SER A 222 6.86 -16.97 -22.61
N PRO A 223 5.70 -17.08 -23.27
CA PRO A 223 4.61 -17.96 -22.83
C PRO A 223 4.91 -19.46 -23.10
N LEU A 224 6.04 -19.77 -23.71
CA LEU A 224 6.52 -21.14 -24.03
C LEU A 224 7.09 -21.83 -22.79
#